data_22f5e4d6db66d2ea6e23aec99f41649b
#
_entry.id   22f5e4d6db66d2ea6e23aec99f41649b
#
_cell.length_a   1.000
_cell.length_b   1.000
_cell.length_c   1.000
_cell.angle_alpha   90.00
_cell.angle_beta   90.00
_cell.angle_gamma   90.00
#
_symmetry.space_group_name_H-M   'P 1'
#
loop_
_entity.id
_entity.type
_entity.pdbx_description
1 polymer ?
#
loop_
_entity_poly.entity_id
_entity_poly.type
_entity_poly.pdbx_seq_one_letter_code
_entity_poly.pdbx_strand_id
1 'polypeptide(L)'
;MKPAAQRTADDRESRTLEDWGXDLSVVIPVRDEADSLPQLYEELTAVLAALAQRSEILFIDDGSRDGSGALLERWARRDPAVGLISLRGPFGKAAALAAGFQHARGQVIVTLDSDLQDDPHEIPRLLAHLENGYDLVSGWKQDRQDPRDKIFFSXIYNFLARKMTRVELHDANCGFKAYRREVVEELDLYGHLHRWIPALARWKHFRVGEVVVHHRARSHGRSKYGWGRLFRGLFDGLTVTFFLRCFHSPSHLFSAVGLPLMVAGLGFETATLTHLMHTGSLAGWGGAASAGAVFLVGGMILVGMGLLAELYLHSLGDRRRAYSIRERLLPGHVAGSPMQVRKRF
;
A
#
# COMPACT_ATOMS: atom_id res chain seq x y z
N MET A 1 -2.07 -26.67 -25.34
CA MET A 1 -1.56 -25.49 -24.59
C MET A 1 -2.65 -25.08 -23.59
N LYS A 2 -2.39 -25.24 -22.27
CA LYS A 2 -3.30 -24.77 -21.22
C LYS A 2 -3.25 -23.23 -21.16
N PRO A 3 -4.37 -22.55 -20.97
CA PRO A 3 -4.39 -21.07 -20.90
C PRO A 3 -3.58 -20.57 -19.70
N ALA A 4 -2.99 -19.38 -19.84
CA ALA A 4 -2.05 -18.78 -18.87
C ALA A 4 -2.64 -18.61 -17.45
N ALA A 5 -3.94 -18.46 -17.33
CA ALA A 5 -4.64 -18.34 -16.05
C ALA A 5 -4.65 -19.63 -15.22
N GLN A 6 -4.63 -20.79 -15.87
CA GLN A 6 -4.54 -22.07 -15.17
C GLN A 6 -3.14 -22.40 -14.67
N ARG A 7 -2.09 -21.83 -15.30
CA ARG A 7 -0.71 -22.01 -14.84
C ARG A 7 -0.41 -21.27 -13.52
N THR A 8 -1.04 -20.12 -13.29
CA THR A 8 -0.81 -19.34 -12.05
C THR A 8 -1.51 -19.93 -10.82
N ALA A 9 -2.63 -20.62 -11.02
CA ALA A 9 -3.33 -21.32 -9.93
C ALA A 9 -2.60 -22.62 -9.53
N ASP A 10 -2.16 -23.40 -10.52
CA ASP A 10 -1.43 -24.66 -10.33
C ASP A 10 -0.05 -24.43 -9.65
N ASP A 11 0.63 -23.32 -9.99
CA ASP A 11 1.90 -22.93 -9.35
C ASP A 11 1.73 -22.47 -7.89
N ARG A 12 0.54 -22.06 -7.49
CA ARG A 12 0.25 -21.68 -6.09
C ARG A 12 -0.07 -22.87 -5.21
N GLU A 13 -0.78 -23.88 -5.75
CA GLU A 13 -1.16 -25.09 -4.99
C GLU A 13 0.00 -26.05 -4.74
N SER A 14 1.08 -25.98 -5.53
CA SER A 14 2.21 -26.91 -5.42
C SER A 14 3.30 -26.46 -4.44
N ARG A 15 3.17 -25.28 -3.81
CA ARG A 15 4.12 -24.85 -2.78
C ARG A 15 3.76 -25.48 -1.44
N THR A 16 4.41 -26.57 -1.14
CA THR A 16 4.30 -27.22 0.18
C THR A 16 4.99 -26.35 1.25
N LEU A 17 4.57 -26.51 2.50
CA LEU A 17 5.13 -25.80 3.65
C LEU A 17 6.67 -25.94 3.76
N GLU A 18 7.25 -26.94 3.12
CA GLU A 18 8.70 -27.18 3.05
C GLU A 18 9.46 -26.16 2.19
N ASP A 19 8.78 -25.49 1.26
CA ASP A 19 9.38 -24.44 0.42
C ASP A 19 9.54 -23.10 1.15
N TRP A 20 8.94 -22.95 2.36
CA TRP A 20 8.99 -21.70 3.13
C TRP A 20 10.09 -21.84 4.19
N GLY A 21 11.30 -21.47 3.80
CA GLY A 21 12.49 -21.56 4.65
C GLY A 21 12.53 -20.63 5.87
N UNK A 22 11.77 -19.57 6.18
CA UNK A 22 11.78 -18.79 7.07
C UNK A 22 10.58 -18.82 7.69
N ASP A 23 10.60 -18.73 8.82
CA ASP A 23 9.36 -18.56 9.62
C ASP A 23 8.98 -17.09 9.72
N LEU A 24 9.98 -16.21 9.75
CA LEU A 24 9.84 -14.76 9.90
C LEU A 24 10.67 -14.03 8.85
N SER A 25 10.07 -13.09 8.13
CA SER A 25 10.78 -12.15 7.26
C SER A 25 10.67 -10.73 7.81
N VAL A 26 11.79 -10.05 8.01
CA VAL A 26 11.80 -8.63 8.35
C VAL A 26 12.12 -7.85 7.08
N VAL A 27 11.17 -7.03 6.62
CA VAL A 27 11.26 -6.25 5.37
C VAL A 27 11.55 -4.79 5.72
N ILE A 28 12.67 -4.28 5.24
CA ILE A 28 13.19 -2.95 5.59
C ILE A 28 13.42 -2.13 4.31
N PRO A 29 12.53 -1.19 3.99
CA PRO A 29 12.80 -0.24 2.91
C PRO A 29 13.90 0.74 3.36
N VAL A 30 14.89 0.93 2.47
CA VAL A 30 16.06 1.76 2.75
C VAL A 30 16.19 2.83 1.66
N ARG A 31 16.48 4.07 2.08
CA ARG A 31 16.86 5.13 1.16
C ARG A 31 17.70 6.20 1.84
N ASP A 32 18.99 6.23 1.51
CA ASP A 32 19.96 7.18 2.04
C ASP A 32 19.99 7.15 3.58
N GLU A 33 20.33 5.98 4.15
CA GLU A 33 20.34 5.71 5.60
C GLU A 33 21.65 5.01 6.04
N ALA A 34 22.76 5.29 5.34
CA ALA A 34 24.07 4.64 5.61
C ALA A 34 24.51 4.75 7.06
N ASP A 35 24.17 5.87 7.74
CA ASP A 35 24.58 6.13 9.13
C ASP A 35 23.79 5.30 10.15
N SER A 36 22.51 5.01 9.88
CA SER A 36 21.62 4.29 10.80
C SER A 36 21.70 2.76 10.63
N LEU A 37 22.03 2.30 9.44
CA LEU A 37 21.99 0.88 9.09
C LEU A 37 22.87 -0.01 9.97
N PRO A 38 24.14 0.38 10.35
CA PRO A 38 24.97 -0.51 11.18
C PRO A 38 24.35 -0.82 12.54
N GLN A 39 23.83 0.19 13.22
CA GLN A 39 23.16 0.00 14.51
C GLN A 39 21.88 -0.82 14.34
N LEU A 40 21.07 -0.52 13.33
CA LEU A 40 19.85 -1.27 13.04
C LEU A 40 20.14 -2.76 12.83
N TYR A 41 21.17 -3.07 12.04
CA TYR A 41 21.55 -4.44 11.74
C TYR A 41 21.97 -5.19 13.01
N GLU A 42 22.79 -4.56 13.84
CA GLU A 42 23.26 -5.13 15.11
C GLU A 42 22.09 -5.45 16.06
N GLU A 43 21.20 -4.48 16.27
CA GLU A 43 20.04 -4.65 17.16
C GLU A 43 19.09 -5.73 16.62
N LEU A 44 18.82 -5.70 15.31
CA LEU A 44 17.89 -6.63 14.67
C LEU A 44 18.40 -8.07 14.71
N THR A 45 19.69 -8.28 14.41
CA THR A 45 20.28 -9.62 14.46
C THR A 45 20.27 -10.18 15.90
N ALA A 46 20.50 -9.35 16.91
CA ALA A 46 20.42 -9.76 18.31
C ALA A 46 18.99 -10.18 18.69
N VAL A 47 17.98 -9.40 18.28
CA VAL A 47 16.56 -9.72 18.54
C VAL A 47 16.17 -11.01 17.84
N LEU A 48 16.50 -11.16 16.56
CA LEU A 48 16.12 -12.34 15.78
C LEU A 48 16.80 -13.63 16.32
N ALA A 49 18.06 -13.53 16.76
CA ALA A 49 18.76 -14.66 17.39
C ALA A 49 18.06 -15.11 18.68
N ALA A 50 17.53 -14.15 19.46
CA ALA A 50 16.81 -14.46 20.70
C ALA A 50 15.44 -15.09 20.48
N LEU A 51 14.82 -14.90 19.29
CA LEU A 51 13.50 -15.48 18.97
C LEU A 51 13.56 -16.97 18.65
N ALA A 52 14.75 -17.52 18.37
CA ALA A 52 14.95 -18.94 18.03
C ALA A 52 14.07 -19.43 16.86
N GLN A 53 13.70 -18.53 15.96
CA GLN A 53 12.93 -18.81 14.73
C GLN A 53 13.85 -18.66 13.51
N ARG A 54 13.57 -19.44 12.46
CA ARG A 54 14.28 -19.27 11.18
C ARG A 54 13.86 -17.93 10.56
N SER A 55 14.75 -16.96 10.60
CA SER A 55 14.45 -15.59 10.23
C SER A 55 15.31 -15.13 9.06
N GLU A 56 14.75 -14.23 8.24
CA GLU A 56 15.50 -13.53 7.22
C GLU A 56 15.26 -12.03 7.34
N ILE A 57 16.27 -11.25 6.97
CA ILE A 57 16.19 -9.79 6.86
C ILE A 57 16.26 -9.44 5.38
N LEU A 58 15.24 -8.77 4.87
CA LEU A 58 15.21 -8.31 3.47
C LEU A 58 15.30 -6.80 3.44
N PHE A 59 16.46 -6.29 3.06
CA PHE A 59 16.66 -4.87 2.78
C PHE A 59 16.24 -4.56 1.35
N ILE A 60 15.43 -3.52 1.18
CA ILE A 60 14.98 -3.08 -0.14
C ILE A 60 15.55 -1.67 -0.38
N ASP A 61 16.61 -1.60 -1.16
CA ASP A 61 17.26 -0.33 -1.47
C ASP A 61 16.49 0.41 -2.57
N ASP A 62 15.83 1.50 -2.21
CA ASP A 62 15.04 2.36 -3.11
C ASP A 62 15.92 3.40 -3.81
N GLY A 63 17.05 2.95 -4.37
CA GLY A 63 17.95 3.79 -5.15
C GLY A 63 18.76 4.79 -4.31
N SER A 64 19.37 4.33 -3.22
CA SER A 64 20.24 5.14 -2.36
C SER A 64 21.49 5.64 -3.11
N ARG A 65 22.04 6.77 -2.66
CA ARG A 65 23.20 7.44 -3.23
C ARG A 65 24.31 7.71 -2.21
N ASP A 66 24.09 7.41 -0.95
CA ASP A 66 24.97 7.74 0.19
C ASP A 66 25.90 6.59 0.60
N GLY A 67 25.91 5.47 -0.12
CA GLY A 67 26.67 4.29 0.25
C GLY A 67 25.87 3.18 0.92
N SER A 68 24.60 3.41 1.23
CA SER A 68 23.70 2.38 1.82
C SER A 68 23.71 1.09 1.00
N GLY A 69 23.52 1.20 -0.32
CA GLY A 69 23.48 0.02 -1.20
C GLY A 69 24.74 -0.84 -1.13
N ALA A 70 25.93 -0.20 -1.14
CA ALA A 70 27.21 -0.93 -1.04
C ALA A 70 27.38 -1.61 0.32
N LEU A 71 26.88 -0.99 1.41
CA LEU A 71 26.90 -1.58 2.74
C LEU A 71 26.00 -2.82 2.80
N LEU A 72 24.78 -2.70 2.30
CA LEU A 72 23.80 -3.79 2.26
C LEU A 72 24.27 -4.97 1.41
N GLU A 73 24.90 -4.69 0.27
CA GLU A 73 25.49 -5.73 -0.59
C GLU A 73 26.56 -6.53 0.14
N ARG A 74 27.44 -5.85 0.90
CA ARG A 74 28.46 -6.53 1.71
C ARG A 74 27.83 -7.47 2.75
N TRP A 75 26.76 -7.06 3.41
CA TRP A 75 26.07 -7.90 4.40
C TRP A 75 25.39 -9.10 3.73
N ALA A 76 24.67 -8.86 2.64
CA ALA A 76 23.99 -9.94 1.91
C ALA A 76 24.95 -11.01 1.36
N ARG A 77 26.21 -10.62 1.11
CA ARG A 77 27.26 -11.59 0.69
C ARG A 77 27.89 -12.35 1.86
N ARG A 78 27.82 -11.82 3.08
CA ARG A 78 28.48 -12.40 4.27
C ARG A 78 27.51 -13.16 5.17
N ASP A 79 26.27 -12.76 5.22
CA ASP A 79 25.25 -13.30 6.11
C ASP A 79 24.14 -13.95 5.28
N PRO A 80 24.01 -15.30 5.34
CA PRO A 80 22.98 -16.00 4.56
C PRO A 80 21.54 -15.67 5.01
N ALA A 81 21.35 -15.06 6.19
CA ALA A 81 20.04 -14.62 6.66
C ALA A 81 19.65 -13.24 6.06
N VAL A 82 20.59 -12.54 5.40
CA VAL A 82 20.36 -11.21 4.86
C VAL A 82 20.16 -11.27 3.34
N GLY A 83 19.07 -10.69 2.88
CA GLY A 83 18.80 -10.48 1.46
C GLY A 83 18.79 -9.00 1.10
N LEU A 84 19.17 -8.68 -0.13
CA LEU A 84 19.11 -7.34 -0.70
C LEU A 84 18.35 -7.35 -2.01
N ILE A 85 17.41 -6.44 -2.13
CA ILE A 85 16.74 -6.12 -3.39
C ILE A 85 17.01 -4.66 -3.70
N SER A 86 17.80 -4.40 -4.76
CA SER A 86 18.10 -3.04 -5.20
C SER A 86 17.18 -2.65 -6.35
N LEU A 87 16.42 -1.59 -6.16
CA LEU A 87 15.57 -1.02 -7.21
C LEU A 87 16.43 -0.18 -8.16
N ARG A 88 16.01 -0.02 -9.41
CA ARG A 88 16.77 0.75 -10.42
C ARG A 88 16.81 2.26 -10.12
N GLY A 89 15.96 2.73 -9.21
CA GLY A 89 15.86 4.14 -8.84
C GLY A 89 14.81 4.34 -7.77
N PRO A 90 14.56 5.58 -7.37
CA PRO A 90 13.61 5.87 -6.29
C PRO A 90 12.16 5.72 -6.75
N PHE A 91 11.58 4.59 -6.46
CA PHE A 91 10.16 4.30 -6.73
C PHE A 91 9.25 4.61 -5.53
N GLY A 92 9.83 4.82 -4.35
CA GLY A 92 9.12 5.16 -3.14
C GLY A 92 8.79 3.96 -2.24
N LYS A 93 8.44 4.25 -0.99
CA LYS A 93 8.26 3.26 0.09
C LYS A 93 7.24 2.16 -0.26
N ALA A 94 6.14 2.50 -0.95
CA ALA A 94 5.14 1.47 -1.32
C ALA A 94 5.72 0.44 -2.29
N ALA A 95 6.48 0.89 -3.29
CA ALA A 95 7.14 0.00 -4.25
C ALA A 95 8.20 -0.88 -3.56
N ALA A 96 8.98 -0.28 -2.65
CA ALA A 96 9.97 -1.03 -1.88
C ALA A 96 9.30 -2.11 -1.01
N LEU A 97 8.20 -1.77 -0.30
CA LEU A 97 7.45 -2.75 0.48
C LEU A 97 6.84 -3.85 -0.43
N ALA A 98 6.27 -3.48 -1.57
CA ALA A 98 5.71 -4.45 -2.52
C ALA A 98 6.80 -5.44 -3.00
N ALA A 99 8.00 -4.92 -3.32
CA ALA A 99 9.13 -5.76 -3.69
C ALA A 99 9.54 -6.69 -2.54
N GLY A 100 9.60 -6.17 -1.32
CA GLY A 100 9.90 -6.96 -0.13
C GLY A 100 8.86 -8.06 0.11
N PHE A 101 7.59 -7.73 0.04
CA PHE A 101 6.48 -8.68 0.24
C PHE A 101 6.50 -9.80 -0.80
N GLN A 102 6.80 -9.47 -2.05
CA GLN A 102 6.87 -10.47 -3.12
C GLN A 102 8.01 -11.48 -2.91
N HIS A 103 9.09 -11.08 -2.23
CA HIS A 103 10.28 -11.91 -2.07
C HIS A 103 10.46 -12.47 -0.66
N ALA A 104 9.70 -11.99 0.30
CA ALA A 104 9.69 -12.53 1.66
C ALA A 104 9.24 -14.00 1.65
N ARG A 105 9.92 -14.84 2.42
CA ARG A 105 9.65 -16.27 2.50
C ARG A 105 9.01 -16.71 3.82
N GLY A 106 9.01 -15.84 4.83
CA GLY A 106 8.46 -16.14 6.15
C GLY A 106 6.94 -16.26 6.15
N GLN A 107 6.41 -17.07 7.05
CA GLN A 107 4.97 -17.19 7.32
C GLN A 107 4.43 -15.92 7.99
N VAL A 108 5.30 -15.23 8.71
CA VAL A 108 5.03 -13.92 9.30
C VAL A 108 6.00 -12.91 8.66
N ILE A 109 5.48 -11.75 8.30
CA ILE A 109 6.28 -10.65 7.77
C ILE A 109 6.21 -9.49 8.76
N VAL A 110 7.37 -8.90 9.09
CA VAL A 110 7.44 -7.68 9.89
C VAL A 110 8.04 -6.57 9.01
N THR A 111 7.41 -5.41 8.98
CA THR A 111 7.99 -4.22 8.34
C THR A 111 8.56 -3.29 9.40
N LEU A 112 9.68 -2.66 9.10
CA LEU A 112 10.42 -1.79 10.00
C LEU A 112 11.07 -0.67 9.19
N ASP A 113 11.09 0.56 9.70
CA ASP A 113 11.78 1.66 9.03
C ASP A 113 13.28 1.64 9.38
N SER A 114 14.12 2.08 8.43
CA SER A 114 15.57 2.01 8.53
C SER A 114 16.22 3.15 9.34
N ASP A 115 15.44 4.12 9.86
CA ASP A 115 15.91 5.35 10.47
C ASP A 115 16.08 5.27 12.01
N LEU A 116 16.05 4.07 12.58
CA LEU A 116 16.17 3.77 14.02
C LEU A 116 15.04 4.32 14.90
N GLN A 117 13.99 4.89 14.33
CA GLN A 117 12.86 5.38 15.13
C GLN A 117 11.98 4.23 15.66
N ASP A 118 11.91 3.12 14.93
CA ASP A 118 11.24 1.90 15.37
C ASP A 118 12.24 1.01 16.12
N ASP A 119 11.84 0.53 17.29
CA ASP A 119 12.70 -0.31 18.13
C ASP A 119 12.55 -1.79 17.77
N PRO A 120 13.59 -2.47 17.24
CA PRO A 120 13.50 -3.89 16.92
C PRO A 120 13.12 -4.79 18.11
N HIS A 121 13.40 -4.35 19.35
CA HIS A 121 13.04 -5.12 20.56
C HIS A 121 11.54 -5.25 20.78
N GLU A 122 10.72 -4.50 20.06
CA GLU A 122 9.26 -4.63 20.08
C GLU A 122 8.72 -5.71 19.12
N ILE A 123 9.58 -6.31 18.29
CA ILE A 123 9.17 -7.40 17.36
C ILE A 123 8.46 -8.55 18.12
N PRO A 124 9.02 -9.08 19.23
CA PRO A 124 8.34 -10.16 19.95
C PRO A 124 6.92 -9.79 20.40
N ARG A 125 6.71 -8.52 20.75
CA ARG A 125 5.41 -8.02 21.20
C ARG A 125 4.39 -7.96 20.04
N LEU A 126 4.83 -7.56 18.84
CA LEU A 126 3.98 -7.60 17.63
C LEU A 126 3.60 -9.06 17.29
N LEU A 127 4.58 -9.98 17.37
CA LEU A 127 4.36 -11.41 17.08
C LEU A 127 3.34 -12.02 18.06
N ALA A 128 3.49 -11.75 19.37
CA ALA A 128 2.55 -12.22 20.39
C ALA A 128 1.11 -11.74 20.12
N HIS A 129 0.94 -10.52 19.60
CA HIS A 129 -0.38 -10.00 19.23
C HIS A 129 -0.95 -10.73 18.00
N LEU A 130 -0.13 -11.09 17.02
CA LEU A 130 -0.58 -11.92 15.89
C LEU A 130 -1.08 -13.30 16.38
N GLU A 131 -0.39 -13.89 17.36
CA GLU A 131 -0.80 -15.17 17.95
C GLU A 131 -2.14 -15.09 18.67
N ASN A 132 -2.53 -13.89 19.16
CA ASN A 132 -3.85 -13.64 19.77
C ASN A 132 -4.99 -13.55 18.74
N GLY A 133 -4.72 -13.96 17.49
CA GLY A 133 -5.75 -14.13 16.47
C GLY A 133 -5.92 -12.96 15.52
N TYR A 134 -4.97 -12.02 15.50
CA TYR A 134 -4.94 -10.96 14.50
C TYR A 134 -4.20 -11.43 13.24
N ASP A 135 -4.57 -10.88 12.11
CA ASP A 135 -3.93 -11.16 10.82
C ASP A 135 -2.92 -10.06 10.45
N LEU A 136 -3.16 -8.84 10.98
CA LEU A 136 -2.25 -7.69 10.88
C LEU A 136 -2.23 -6.96 12.21
N VAL A 137 -1.04 -6.65 12.71
CA VAL A 137 -0.86 -5.84 13.93
C VAL A 137 -0.01 -4.62 13.57
N SER A 138 -0.52 -3.43 13.84
CA SER A 138 0.19 -2.15 13.64
C SER A 138 0.76 -1.66 14.97
N GLY A 139 1.97 -1.14 14.94
CA GLY A 139 2.52 -0.43 16.10
C GLY A 139 1.77 0.88 16.33
N TRP A 140 1.54 1.22 17.60
CA TRP A 140 0.99 2.51 18.02
C TRP A 140 2.05 3.28 18.79
N LYS A 141 2.54 4.35 18.16
CA LYS A 141 3.53 5.26 18.74
C LYS A 141 2.83 6.26 19.68
N GLN A 142 2.56 5.83 20.91
CA GLN A 142 1.79 6.61 21.88
C GLN A 142 2.53 7.88 22.29
N ASP A 143 3.82 7.75 22.63
CA ASP A 143 4.67 8.86 23.08
C ASP A 143 5.54 9.38 21.91
N ARG A 144 4.89 10.03 20.94
CA ARG A 144 5.59 10.59 19.79
C ARG A 144 6.45 11.79 20.19
N GLN A 145 7.74 11.72 19.91
CA GLN A 145 8.69 12.83 20.07
C GLN A 145 8.82 13.67 18.78
N ASP A 146 7.73 13.76 18.03
CA ASP A 146 7.67 14.56 16.81
C ASP A 146 7.31 16.02 17.10
N PRO A 147 7.70 16.99 16.24
CA PRO A 147 7.24 18.38 16.35
C PRO A 147 5.71 18.51 16.35
N ARG A 148 5.21 19.50 17.10
CA ARG A 148 3.75 19.69 17.34
C ARG A 148 2.93 19.85 16.08
N ASP A 149 3.48 20.48 15.05
CA ASP A 149 2.83 20.63 13.74
C ASP A 149 2.58 19.28 13.07
N LYS A 150 3.55 18.36 13.12
CA LYS A 150 3.38 17.00 12.59
C LYS A 150 2.31 16.21 13.36
N ILE A 151 2.27 16.36 14.67
CA ILE A 151 1.27 15.68 15.52
C ILE A 151 -0.14 16.14 15.13
N PHE A 152 -0.34 17.45 14.96
CA PHE A 152 -1.63 18.04 14.59
C PHE A 152 -2.12 17.49 13.23
N PHE A 153 -1.25 17.47 12.22
CA PHE A 153 -1.62 16.92 10.90
C PHE A 153 -1.86 15.43 10.95
N SER A 154 -1.17 14.72 11.76
CA SER A 154 -1.40 13.30 12.00
C SER A 154 -2.76 13.02 12.65
N UNK A 155 -3.10 13.72 13.31
CA UNK A 155 -4.23 13.63 13.92
C UNK A 155 -5.36 13.78 13.12
N ILE A 156 -5.38 14.90 12.36
CA ILE A 156 -6.42 15.11 11.35
C ILE A 156 -6.48 13.91 10.38
N TYR A 157 -5.33 13.49 9.90
CA TYR A 157 -5.22 12.34 9.01
C TYR A 157 -5.85 11.08 9.63
N ASN A 158 -5.49 10.75 10.87
CA ASN A 158 -6.02 9.56 11.54
C ASN A 158 -7.54 9.65 11.79
N PHE A 159 -8.04 10.85 12.13
CA PHE A 159 -9.48 11.09 12.28
C PHE A 159 -10.21 10.83 10.95
N LEU A 160 -9.71 11.42 9.86
CA LEU A 160 -10.28 11.20 8.53
C LEU A 160 -10.18 9.73 8.12
N ALA A 161 -9.01 9.12 8.32
CA ALA A 161 -8.79 7.70 8.01
C ALA A 161 -9.79 6.81 8.75
N ARG A 162 -9.98 7.02 10.06
CA ARG A 162 -10.96 6.25 10.85
C ARG A 162 -12.38 6.42 10.33
N LYS A 163 -12.80 7.66 10.05
CA LYS A 163 -14.15 7.97 9.55
C LYS A 163 -14.38 7.35 8.15
N MET A 164 -13.36 7.32 7.31
CA MET A 164 -13.45 6.84 5.94
C MET A 164 -13.36 5.33 5.82
N THR A 165 -12.53 4.69 6.64
CA THR A 165 -12.22 3.25 6.51
C THR A 165 -12.89 2.39 7.59
N ARG A 166 -13.48 3.00 8.63
CA ARG A 166 -14.05 2.34 9.81
C ARG A 166 -13.03 1.44 10.54
N VAL A 167 -11.75 1.77 10.43
CA VAL A 167 -10.67 1.07 11.15
C VAL A 167 -10.33 1.89 12.39
N GLU A 168 -10.55 1.29 13.55
CA GLU A 168 -10.31 1.95 14.85
C GLU A 168 -8.85 1.79 15.28
N LEU A 169 -7.94 2.45 14.54
CA LEU A 169 -6.53 2.52 14.91
C LEU A 169 -6.15 3.94 15.31
N HIS A 170 -5.31 4.04 16.32
CA HIS A 170 -4.76 5.32 16.77
C HIS A 170 -3.64 5.79 15.83
N ASP A 171 -2.84 4.86 15.29
CA ASP A 171 -1.75 5.19 14.37
C ASP A 171 -1.77 4.29 13.12
N ALA A 172 -2.66 4.61 12.19
CA ALA A 172 -2.79 3.88 10.93
C ALA A 172 -1.51 3.97 10.05
N ASN A 173 -0.72 5.06 10.23
CA ASN A 173 0.44 5.37 9.38
C ASN A 173 1.77 4.82 9.93
N CYS A 174 1.78 4.13 11.06
CA CYS A 174 3.00 3.51 11.60
C CYS A 174 3.62 2.58 10.56
N GLY A 175 4.94 2.66 10.36
CA GLY A 175 5.68 1.77 9.45
C GLY A 175 5.94 0.39 10.05
N PHE A 176 5.95 0.32 11.37
CA PHE A 176 6.26 -0.89 12.13
C PHE A 176 4.99 -1.74 12.28
N LYS A 177 4.94 -2.84 11.54
CA LYS A 177 3.76 -3.72 11.48
C LYS A 177 4.19 -5.17 11.34
N ALA A 178 3.36 -6.08 11.86
CA ALA A 178 3.48 -7.52 11.63
C ALA A 178 2.26 -8.02 10.85
N TYR A 179 2.49 -8.95 9.93
CA TYR A 179 1.48 -9.48 9.02
C TYR A 179 1.58 -10.99 8.95
N ARG A 180 0.44 -11.68 8.90
CA ARG A 180 0.40 -13.04 8.37
C ARG A 180 0.64 -13.01 6.86
N ARG A 181 1.22 -14.06 6.32
CA ARG A 181 1.55 -14.17 4.88
C ARG A 181 0.34 -13.89 3.99
N GLU A 182 -0.81 -14.45 4.34
CA GLU A 182 -2.05 -14.29 3.55
C GLU A 182 -2.42 -12.81 3.35
N VAL A 183 -2.15 -11.98 4.35
CA VAL A 183 -2.42 -10.53 4.25
C VAL A 183 -1.55 -9.90 3.15
N VAL A 184 -0.25 -10.16 3.17
CA VAL A 184 0.67 -9.52 2.20
C VAL A 184 0.48 -10.05 0.77
N GLU A 185 0.07 -11.31 0.62
CA GLU A 185 -0.23 -11.90 -0.69
C GLU A 185 -1.45 -11.27 -1.35
N GLU A 186 -2.40 -10.79 -0.55
CA GLU A 186 -3.60 -10.12 -1.05
C GLU A 186 -3.48 -8.60 -1.17
N LEU A 187 -2.39 -8.01 -0.65
CA LEU A 187 -2.19 -6.56 -0.71
C LEU A 187 -1.54 -6.12 -2.02
N ASP A 188 -2.26 -5.31 -2.79
CA ASP A 188 -1.72 -4.62 -3.95
C ASP A 188 -1.24 -3.22 -3.54
N LEU A 189 0.08 -3.06 -3.41
CA LEU A 189 0.69 -1.80 -2.98
C LEU A 189 1.30 -1.04 -4.15
N TYR A 190 0.79 0.17 -4.40
CA TYR A 190 1.35 1.11 -5.36
C TYR A 190 1.17 2.55 -4.85
N GLY A 191 1.85 3.50 -5.46
CA GLY A 191 1.74 4.91 -5.10
C GLY A 191 2.04 5.18 -3.63
N HIS A 192 1.05 5.64 -2.89
CA HIS A 192 1.17 5.91 -1.44
C HIS A 192 0.31 4.97 -0.58
N LEU A 193 -0.15 3.85 -1.13
CA LEU A 193 -1.05 2.91 -0.43
C LEU A 193 -0.42 2.25 0.81
N HIS A 194 0.91 2.30 0.96
CA HIS A 194 1.58 1.79 2.16
C HIS A 194 1.04 2.39 3.47
N ARG A 195 0.50 3.60 3.41
CA ARG A 195 -0.13 4.27 4.57
C ARG A 195 -1.50 3.70 4.92
N TRP A 196 -2.13 3.06 3.96
CA TRP A 196 -3.51 2.58 4.06
C TRP A 196 -3.58 1.05 4.20
N ILE A 197 -2.44 0.38 4.42
CA ILE A 197 -2.37 -1.07 4.58
C ILE A 197 -3.41 -1.60 5.59
N PRO A 198 -3.55 -1.02 6.80
CA PRO A 198 -4.56 -1.54 7.73
C PRO A 198 -5.99 -1.41 7.20
N ALA A 199 -6.29 -0.32 6.48
CA ALA A 199 -7.60 -0.11 5.88
C ALA A 199 -7.86 -1.11 4.74
N LEU A 200 -6.86 -1.36 3.90
CA LEU A 200 -6.94 -2.34 2.81
C LEU A 200 -7.13 -3.76 3.36
N ALA A 201 -6.38 -4.12 4.41
CA ALA A 201 -6.52 -5.42 5.07
C ALA A 201 -7.90 -5.58 5.70
N ARG A 202 -8.39 -4.57 6.42
CA ARG A 202 -9.73 -4.58 7.03
C ARG A 202 -10.83 -4.69 5.97
N TRP A 203 -10.67 -4.00 4.85
CA TRP A 203 -11.61 -4.07 3.73
C TRP A 203 -11.69 -5.48 3.14
N LYS A 204 -10.58 -6.20 3.13
CA LYS A 204 -10.52 -7.62 2.75
C LYS A 204 -10.93 -8.57 3.89
N HIS A 205 -11.50 -8.04 4.96
CA HIS A 205 -12.02 -8.77 6.13
C HIS A 205 -10.97 -9.41 7.04
N PHE A 206 -9.69 -9.05 6.89
CA PHE A 206 -8.66 -9.46 7.83
C PHE A 206 -8.86 -8.78 9.20
N ARG A 207 -8.49 -9.48 10.27
CA ARG A 207 -8.52 -8.96 11.63
C ARG A 207 -7.30 -8.09 11.88
N VAL A 208 -7.55 -6.79 12.04
CA VAL A 208 -6.49 -5.78 12.22
C VAL A 208 -6.50 -5.31 13.68
N GLY A 209 -5.33 -5.36 14.32
CA GLY A 209 -5.13 -4.88 15.68
C GLY A 209 -3.99 -3.87 15.75
N GLU A 210 -3.80 -3.30 16.93
CA GLU A 210 -2.64 -2.45 17.20
C GLU A 210 -2.09 -2.71 18.58
N VAL A 211 -0.81 -2.41 18.76
CA VAL A 211 -0.11 -2.56 20.03
C VAL A 211 0.80 -1.36 20.27
N VAL A 212 0.82 -0.86 21.49
CA VAL A 212 1.71 0.25 21.86
C VAL A 212 3.17 -0.21 21.71
N VAL A 213 3.95 0.55 20.94
CA VAL A 213 5.37 0.27 20.71
C VAL A 213 6.20 1.48 21.11
N HIS A 214 7.43 1.22 21.57
CA HIS A 214 8.38 2.27 21.88
C HIS A 214 8.83 2.97 20.60
N HIS A 215 8.84 4.30 20.63
CA HIS A 215 9.28 5.13 19.50
C HIS A 215 10.45 5.99 19.94
N ARG A 216 11.58 5.82 19.25
CA ARG A 216 12.80 6.57 19.55
C ARG A 216 12.83 7.90 18.80
N ALA A 217 13.47 8.89 19.37
CA ALA A 217 13.80 10.13 18.66
C ALA A 217 14.74 9.81 17.49
N ARG A 218 14.57 10.51 16.37
CA ARG A 218 15.44 10.33 15.21
C ARG A 218 16.87 10.74 15.56
N SER A 219 17.83 9.83 15.42
CA SER A 219 19.24 10.03 15.74
C SER A 219 20.01 10.68 14.58
N HIS A 220 19.63 10.40 13.34
CA HIS A 220 20.36 10.81 12.14
C HIS A 220 19.42 11.37 11.06
N GLY A 221 19.93 12.23 10.20
CA GLY A 221 19.22 12.74 9.03
C GLY A 221 18.31 13.94 9.28
N ARG A 222 17.95 14.65 8.21
CA ARG A 222 16.99 15.77 8.22
C ARG A 222 15.64 15.35 7.67
N SER A 223 14.57 15.89 8.27
CA SER A 223 13.22 15.68 7.77
C SER A 223 13.08 16.29 6.36
N LYS A 224 12.81 15.47 5.37
CA LYS A 224 12.67 15.85 3.96
C LYS A 224 11.26 16.38 3.63
N TYR A 225 10.51 16.97 4.60
CA TYR A 225 9.07 17.24 4.46
C TYR A 225 8.72 18.73 4.48
N GLY A 226 7.91 19.16 3.49
CA GLY A 226 7.38 20.52 3.33
C GLY A 226 5.84 20.56 3.29
N TRP A 227 5.28 21.80 3.19
CA TRP A 227 3.83 22.10 3.22
C TRP A 227 3.00 21.35 2.16
N GLY A 228 3.58 21.02 1.00
CA GLY A 228 2.91 20.26 -0.05
C GLY A 228 2.43 18.86 0.38
N ARG A 229 2.87 18.38 1.53
CA ARG A 229 2.48 17.08 2.08
C ARG A 229 1.02 17.05 2.54
N LEU A 230 0.50 18.15 3.05
CA LEU A 230 -0.89 18.23 3.51
C LEU A 230 -1.87 18.01 2.35
N PHE A 231 -1.66 18.76 1.26
CA PHE A 231 -2.50 18.62 0.06
C PHE A 231 -2.37 17.22 -0.56
N ARG A 232 -1.15 16.69 -0.64
CA ARG A 232 -0.94 15.32 -1.13
C ARG A 232 -1.63 14.29 -0.23
N GLY A 233 -1.52 14.43 1.09
CA GLY A 233 -2.21 13.54 2.03
C GLY A 233 -3.73 13.58 1.91
N LEU A 234 -4.30 14.76 1.67
CA LEU A 234 -5.74 14.92 1.44
C LEU A 234 -6.16 14.25 0.13
N PHE A 235 -5.43 14.49 -0.95
CA PHE A 235 -5.70 13.84 -2.24
C PHE A 235 -5.49 12.32 -2.16
N ASP A 236 -4.46 11.87 -1.44
CA ASP A 236 -4.24 10.44 -1.21
C ASP A 236 -5.43 9.81 -0.46
N GLY A 237 -5.92 10.50 0.59
CA GLY A 237 -7.10 10.07 1.35
C GLY A 237 -8.35 10.01 0.48
N LEU A 238 -8.59 11.04 -0.32
CA LEU A 238 -9.71 11.06 -1.27
C LEU A 238 -9.59 9.92 -2.29
N THR A 239 -8.39 9.72 -2.83
CA THR A 239 -8.10 8.66 -3.79
C THR A 239 -8.34 7.28 -3.16
N VAL A 240 -7.85 7.04 -1.94
CA VAL A 240 -8.05 5.77 -1.24
C VAL A 240 -9.54 5.55 -0.93
N THR A 241 -10.25 6.58 -0.47
CA THR A 241 -11.69 6.47 -0.23
C THR A 241 -12.44 6.12 -1.50
N PHE A 242 -12.10 6.81 -2.58
CA PHE A 242 -12.64 6.51 -3.90
C PHE A 242 -12.36 5.05 -4.26
N PHE A 243 -11.11 4.58 -4.13
CA PHE A 243 -10.76 3.19 -4.42
C PHE A 243 -11.50 2.20 -3.52
N LEU A 244 -11.52 2.43 -2.21
CA LEU A 244 -12.18 1.51 -1.26
C LEU A 244 -13.69 1.41 -1.54
N ARG A 245 -14.34 2.51 -1.98
CA ARG A 245 -15.76 2.54 -2.32
C ARG A 245 -16.06 2.06 -3.73
N CYS A 246 -15.14 2.29 -4.68
CA CYS A 246 -15.37 2.06 -6.10
C CYS A 246 -14.71 0.79 -6.63
N PHE A 247 -13.84 0.15 -5.83
CA PHE A 247 -13.04 -1.00 -6.30
C PHE A 247 -13.91 -2.19 -6.72
N HIS A 248 -15.07 -2.35 -6.12
CA HIS A 248 -15.99 -3.46 -6.49
C HIS A 248 -16.93 -3.12 -7.63
N SER A 249 -17.36 -1.85 -7.75
CA SER A 249 -18.28 -1.45 -8.80
C SER A 249 -18.27 0.07 -8.98
N PRO A 250 -17.28 0.61 -9.72
CA PRO A 250 -17.27 2.03 -10.04
C PRO A 250 -18.55 2.49 -10.75
N SER A 251 -19.16 1.61 -11.54
CA SER A 251 -20.45 1.87 -12.18
C SER A 251 -21.52 2.33 -11.17
N HIS A 252 -21.58 1.71 -9.99
CA HIS A 252 -22.56 2.08 -8.95
C HIS A 252 -22.37 3.51 -8.43
N LEU A 253 -21.11 3.92 -8.20
CA LEU A 253 -20.84 5.29 -7.70
C LEU A 253 -21.21 6.35 -8.73
N PHE A 254 -20.74 6.15 -9.95
CA PHE A 254 -20.98 7.10 -11.04
C PHE A 254 -22.48 7.14 -11.41
N SER A 255 -23.15 5.99 -11.41
CA SER A 255 -24.60 5.89 -11.68
C SER A 255 -25.44 6.51 -10.55
N ALA A 256 -24.99 6.44 -9.30
CA ALA A 256 -25.70 7.06 -8.17
C ALA A 256 -25.82 8.58 -8.31
N VAL A 257 -24.91 9.21 -9.06
CA VAL A 257 -24.98 10.65 -9.39
C VAL A 257 -25.56 10.85 -10.79
N GLY A 258 -25.13 10.04 -11.76
CA GLY A 258 -25.52 10.20 -13.17
C GLY A 258 -27.01 9.96 -13.43
N LEU A 259 -27.60 8.92 -12.81
CA LEU A 259 -29.02 8.62 -13.03
C LEU A 259 -29.96 9.72 -12.50
N PRO A 260 -29.79 10.26 -11.27
CA PRO A 260 -30.59 11.41 -10.83
C PRO A 260 -30.46 12.63 -11.74
N LEU A 261 -29.23 12.92 -12.23
CA LEU A 261 -29.03 14.01 -13.17
C LEU A 261 -29.81 13.77 -14.47
N MET A 262 -29.78 12.54 -15.02
CA MET A 262 -30.52 12.18 -16.21
C MET A 262 -32.04 12.35 -15.99
N VAL A 263 -32.54 11.88 -14.83
CA VAL A 263 -33.96 12.03 -14.48
C VAL A 263 -34.34 13.51 -14.38
N ALA A 264 -33.52 14.32 -13.71
CA ALA A 264 -33.76 15.77 -13.63
C ALA A 264 -33.72 16.43 -15.01
N GLY A 265 -32.73 16.07 -15.82
CA GLY A 265 -32.62 16.56 -17.21
C GLY A 265 -33.84 16.21 -18.03
N LEU A 266 -34.29 14.98 -17.97
CA LEU A 266 -35.50 14.53 -18.67
C LEU A 266 -36.75 15.32 -18.19
N GLY A 267 -36.84 15.59 -16.89
CA GLY A 267 -37.89 16.42 -16.33
C GLY A 267 -37.92 17.82 -16.90
N PHE A 268 -36.76 18.48 -16.98
CA PHE A 268 -36.65 19.82 -17.61
C PHE A 268 -37.00 19.81 -19.08
N GLU A 269 -36.56 18.79 -19.84
CA GLU A 269 -36.86 18.67 -21.27
C GLU A 269 -38.36 18.40 -21.49
N THR A 270 -38.97 17.51 -20.70
CA THR A 270 -40.42 17.23 -20.84
C THR A 270 -41.25 18.49 -20.47
N ALA A 271 -40.87 19.20 -19.41
CA ALA A 271 -41.55 20.46 -19.03
C ALA A 271 -41.42 21.54 -20.14
N THR A 272 -40.23 21.66 -20.71
CA THR A 272 -39.97 22.61 -21.83
C THR A 272 -40.80 22.22 -23.07
N LEU A 273 -40.83 20.92 -23.39
CA LEU A 273 -41.60 20.44 -24.54
C LEU A 273 -43.12 20.65 -24.34
N THR A 274 -43.63 20.39 -23.14
CA THR A 274 -45.04 20.62 -22.80
C THR A 274 -45.38 22.12 -22.94
N HIS A 275 -44.51 22.97 -22.40
CA HIS A 275 -44.68 24.45 -22.53
C HIS A 275 -44.73 24.88 -24.02
N LEU A 276 -43.79 24.37 -24.82
CA LEU A 276 -43.73 24.65 -26.25
C LEU A 276 -45.03 24.20 -26.96
N MET A 277 -45.53 23.02 -26.65
CA MET A 277 -46.78 22.50 -27.24
C MET A 277 -47.99 23.31 -26.86
N HIS A 278 -48.05 23.87 -25.65
CA HIS A 278 -49.18 24.71 -25.23
C HIS A 278 -49.10 26.16 -25.70
N THR A 279 -47.92 26.74 -25.79
CA THR A 279 -47.74 28.17 -26.09
C THR A 279 -47.23 28.47 -27.49
N GLY A 280 -46.64 27.47 -28.14
CA GLY A 280 -45.97 27.65 -29.45
C GLY A 280 -44.65 28.44 -29.36
N SER A 281 -44.13 28.70 -28.15
CA SER A 281 -42.95 29.54 -27.95
C SER A 281 -42.05 28.99 -26.84
N LEU A 282 -40.73 29.19 -26.99
CA LEU A 282 -39.72 28.91 -25.97
C LEU A 282 -39.37 30.15 -25.14
N ALA A 283 -40.10 31.24 -25.30
CA ALA A 283 -39.81 32.49 -24.57
C ALA A 283 -39.83 32.25 -23.04
N GLY A 284 -38.76 32.62 -22.36
CA GLY A 284 -38.57 32.42 -20.93
C GLY A 284 -38.14 31.02 -20.50
N TRP A 285 -38.15 30.02 -21.39
CA TRP A 285 -37.82 28.62 -21.05
C TRP A 285 -36.49 28.17 -21.65
N GLY A 286 -35.75 29.00 -22.35
CA GLY A 286 -34.45 28.66 -22.90
C GLY A 286 -33.43 28.19 -21.85
N GLY A 287 -33.48 28.81 -20.66
CA GLY A 287 -32.62 28.40 -19.54
C GLY A 287 -32.93 27.01 -19.03
N ALA A 288 -34.22 26.65 -18.94
CA ALA A 288 -34.68 25.32 -18.54
C ALA A 288 -34.24 24.24 -19.55
N ALA A 289 -34.41 24.51 -20.83
CA ALA A 289 -33.98 23.64 -21.93
C ALA A 289 -32.46 23.42 -21.88
N SER A 290 -31.67 24.48 -21.73
CA SER A 290 -30.21 24.38 -21.62
C SER A 290 -29.79 23.57 -20.40
N ALA A 291 -30.41 23.80 -19.23
CA ALA A 291 -30.15 23.05 -18.01
C ALA A 291 -30.52 21.59 -18.19
N GLY A 292 -31.66 21.30 -18.81
CA GLY A 292 -32.10 19.92 -19.13
C GLY A 292 -31.06 19.18 -19.97
N ALA A 293 -30.61 19.79 -21.04
CA ALA A 293 -29.60 19.19 -21.92
C ALA A 293 -28.27 18.94 -21.18
N VAL A 294 -27.80 19.92 -20.38
CA VAL A 294 -26.56 19.77 -19.59
C VAL A 294 -26.68 18.61 -18.59
N PHE A 295 -27.81 18.50 -17.88
CA PHE A 295 -28.04 17.43 -16.91
C PHE A 295 -28.13 16.06 -17.59
N LEU A 296 -28.82 15.95 -18.72
CA LEU A 296 -28.91 14.70 -19.50
C LEU A 296 -27.55 14.24 -19.97
N VAL A 297 -26.82 15.12 -20.67
CA VAL A 297 -25.49 14.78 -21.21
C VAL A 297 -24.50 14.51 -20.09
N GLY A 298 -24.48 15.34 -19.05
CA GLY A 298 -23.62 15.15 -17.88
C GLY A 298 -23.89 13.82 -17.18
N GLY A 299 -25.16 13.49 -17.00
CA GLY A 299 -25.57 12.21 -16.41
C GLY A 299 -25.13 11.01 -17.26
N MET A 300 -25.33 11.08 -18.59
CA MET A 300 -24.88 10.02 -19.51
C MET A 300 -23.37 9.84 -19.48
N ILE A 301 -22.61 10.95 -19.44
CA ILE A 301 -21.13 10.90 -19.34
C ILE A 301 -20.73 10.18 -18.04
N LEU A 302 -21.35 10.53 -16.91
CA LEU A 302 -21.03 9.90 -15.62
C LEU A 302 -21.31 8.39 -15.66
N VAL A 303 -22.47 7.97 -16.14
CA VAL A 303 -22.82 6.55 -16.25
C VAL A 303 -21.83 5.84 -17.19
N GLY A 304 -21.53 6.42 -18.33
CA GLY A 304 -20.56 5.88 -19.29
C GLY A 304 -19.15 5.74 -18.68
N MET A 305 -18.69 6.76 -17.93
CA MET A 305 -17.42 6.70 -17.21
C MET A 305 -17.40 5.56 -16.18
N GLY A 306 -18.50 5.37 -15.48
CA GLY A 306 -18.63 4.26 -14.52
C GLY A 306 -18.48 2.90 -15.18
N LEU A 307 -19.13 2.70 -16.31
CA LEU A 307 -19.06 1.44 -17.08
C LEU A 307 -17.64 1.23 -17.65
N LEU A 308 -17.05 2.28 -18.20
CA LEU A 308 -15.67 2.22 -18.72
C LEU A 308 -14.67 1.90 -17.62
N ALA A 309 -14.82 2.51 -16.44
CA ALA A 309 -13.97 2.23 -15.30
C ALA A 309 -14.07 0.76 -14.86
N GLU A 310 -15.28 0.22 -14.86
CA GLU A 310 -15.53 -1.20 -14.52
C GLU A 310 -14.90 -2.13 -15.55
N LEU A 311 -15.09 -1.85 -16.83
CA LEU A 311 -14.48 -2.61 -17.92
C LEU A 311 -12.95 -2.56 -17.83
N TYR A 312 -12.39 -1.38 -17.53
CA TYR A 312 -10.95 -1.20 -17.37
C TYR A 312 -10.40 -2.01 -16.19
N LEU A 313 -11.07 -1.97 -15.05
CA LEU A 313 -10.67 -2.79 -13.88
C LEU A 313 -10.69 -4.28 -14.22
N HIS A 314 -11.70 -4.74 -14.93
CA HIS A 314 -11.82 -6.12 -15.37
C HIS A 314 -10.69 -6.52 -16.34
N SER A 315 -10.25 -5.60 -17.20
CA SER A 315 -9.21 -5.87 -18.21
C SER A 315 -7.79 -5.87 -17.61
N LEU A 316 -7.59 -5.25 -16.44
CA LEU A 316 -6.25 -5.07 -15.88
C LEU A 316 -5.67 -6.32 -15.25
N GLY A 317 -6.45 -7.35 -14.92
CA GLY A 317 -5.96 -8.63 -14.42
C GLY A 317 -4.53 -8.55 -13.78
N ASP A 318 -3.96 -9.53 -13.33
CA ASP A 318 -2.73 -9.74 -12.53
C ASP A 318 -1.40 -9.01 -12.94
N ARG A 319 -1.40 -7.88 -13.66
CA ARG A 319 -0.20 -7.38 -14.36
C ARG A 319 0.49 -6.11 -13.81
N ARG A 320 0.24 -5.68 -12.58
CA ARG A 320 0.87 -4.43 -12.11
C ARG A 320 2.07 -4.68 -11.20
N ARG A 321 3.28 -4.68 -11.78
CA ARG A 321 4.51 -4.49 -11.01
C ARG A 321 4.86 -3.01 -11.00
N ALA A 322 4.73 -2.38 -9.83
CA ALA A 322 5.00 -0.96 -9.65
C ALA A 322 6.50 -0.63 -9.49
N TYR A 323 7.41 -1.56 -9.82
CA TYR A 323 8.85 -1.40 -9.56
C TYR A 323 9.70 -2.15 -10.59
N SER A 324 10.96 -1.73 -10.70
CA SER A 324 11.99 -2.39 -11.49
C SER A 324 13.17 -2.78 -10.58
N ILE A 325 13.52 -4.05 -10.58
CA ILE A 325 14.64 -4.60 -9.80
C ILE A 325 15.92 -4.52 -10.64
N ARG A 326 16.96 -3.88 -10.13
CA ARG A 326 18.29 -3.85 -10.75
C ARG A 326 19.09 -5.09 -10.38
N GLU A 327 19.03 -5.47 -9.11
CA GLU A 327 19.80 -6.59 -8.56
C GLU A 327 19.00 -7.24 -7.42
N ARG A 328 19.16 -8.54 -7.25
CA ARG A 328 18.49 -9.34 -6.23
C ARG A 328 19.48 -10.33 -5.63
N LEU A 329 19.80 -10.12 -4.36
CA LEU A 329 20.60 -11.04 -3.55
C LEU A 329 19.71 -11.58 -2.43
N LEU A 330 19.33 -12.83 -2.52
CA LEU A 330 18.42 -13.47 -1.56
C LEU A 330 19.21 -14.30 -0.53
N PRO A 331 18.69 -14.48 0.70
CA PRO A 331 19.33 -15.32 1.72
C PRO A 331 19.61 -16.74 1.19
N GLY A 332 20.75 -17.32 1.58
CA GLY A 332 21.18 -18.65 1.14
C GLY A 332 21.88 -18.68 -0.20
N HIS A 333 22.19 -17.54 -0.80
CA HIS A 333 23.01 -17.49 -2.05
C HIS A 333 24.48 -17.48 -1.66
N VAL A 334 25.14 -18.63 -1.76
CA VAL A 334 26.60 -18.71 -1.57
C VAL A 334 27.28 -18.12 -2.81
N ALA A 335 28.21 -17.19 -2.58
CA ALA A 335 28.99 -16.58 -3.67
C ALA A 335 29.75 -17.68 -4.43
N GLY A 336 29.39 -17.94 -5.68
CA GLY A 336 30.05 -18.93 -6.52
C GLY A 336 29.17 -19.65 -7.54
N SER A 337 27.86 -19.53 -7.45
CA SER A 337 26.98 -20.10 -8.49
C SER A 337 26.70 -19.05 -9.57
N PRO A 338 27.01 -19.28 -10.83
CA PRO A 338 26.71 -18.33 -11.90
C PRO A 338 25.20 -18.17 -12.02
N MET A 339 24.75 -16.92 -11.88
CA MET A 339 23.34 -16.55 -12.02
C MET A 339 22.87 -16.82 -13.45
N GLN A 340 22.06 -17.85 -13.63
CA GLN A 340 21.36 -18.01 -14.89
C GLN A 340 20.33 -16.88 -15.05
N VAL A 341 20.73 -15.87 -15.78
CA VAL A 341 19.79 -14.81 -16.21
C VAL A 341 18.83 -15.45 -17.23
N ARG A 342 17.70 -15.95 -16.75
CA ARG A 342 16.63 -16.31 -17.68
C ARG A 342 16.08 -15.02 -18.28
N LYS A 343 16.55 -14.70 -19.48
CA LYS A 343 15.91 -13.68 -20.32
C LYS A 343 14.55 -14.23 -20.75
N ARG A 344 13.48 -13.76 -20.11
CA ARG A 344 12.16 -13.90 -20.69
C ARG A 344 11.79 -12.56 -21.34
N PHE A 345 11.71 -12.58 -22.65
CA PHE A 345 11.14 -11.52 -23.46
C PHE A 345 9.63 -11.42 -23.21
#